data_9639fc95195dd41858156eee923cd617
#
_entry.id   9639fc95195dd41858156eee923cd617
#
_cell.length_a   1.000
_cell.length_b   1.000
_cell.length_c   1.000
_cell.angle_alpha   90.00
_cell.angle_beta   90.00
_cell.angle_gamma   90.00
#
_symmetry.space_group_name_H-M   'P 1'
#
loop_
_entity.id
_entity.type
_entity.pdbx_description
1 polymer ?
#
loop_
_entity_poly.entity_id
_entity_poly.type
_entity_poly.pdbx_seq_one_letter_code
_entity_poly.pdbx_strand_id
1 'polypeptide(L)'
;MDECVRLLTEEKEKYFDAYEKRLKDFYEKASHFSNVEVMGEVDLKETEGFAKDPSKLVLRATKAGLSGEELYQLLREKYHLQLEMCQGDYALAMTSIFDSEEGFDRLYAALEEIDKKEAAARRTITPQFLTEVYAKRTVRISIAEALDAKTAEIGLKESVGKTAGAFVYLYPPGIPMLVPGEEISKEAVAVIKTCRENAFHIHGVTEGGKIKVVIS
;
A
#
# COMPACT_ATOMS: atom_id res chain seq x y z
N MET A 1 -6.33 21.27 -17.78
CA MET A 1 -5.58 21.96 -16.69
C MET A 1 -6.09 23.38 -16.45
N ASP A 2 -6.30 24.20 -17.47
CA ASP A 2 -6.72 25.59 -17.31
C ASP A 2 -8.00 25.78 -16.50
N GLU A 3 -9.04 24.96 -16.76
CA GLU A 3 -10.29 25.01 -16.00
C GLU A 3 -10.10 24.67 -14.51
N CYS A 4 -9.24 23.70 -14.20
CA CYS A 4 -8.91 23.38 -12.81
C CYS A 4 -8.23 24.56 -12.11
N VAL A 5 -7.28 25.20 -12.79
CA VAL A 5 -6.59 26.40 -12.28
C VAL A 5 -7.59 27.55 -12.09
N ARG A 6 -8.50 27.78 -13.05
CA ARG A 6 -9.53 28.80 -12.94
C ARG A 6 -10.41 28.57 -11.71
N LEU A 7 -10.98 27.38 -11.55
CA LEU A 7 -11.82 27.02 -10.40
C LEU A 7 -11.09 27.22 -9.07
N LEU A 8 -9.85 26.75 -8.98
CA LEU A 8 -9.05 26.90 -7.75
C LEU A 8 -8.63 28.35 -7.48
N THR A 9 -8.55 29.20 -8.52
CA THR A 9 -8.26 30.62 -8.34
C THR A 9 -9.49 31.41 -7.89
N GLU A 10 -10.66 31.12 -8.48
CA GLU A 10 -11.86 31.87 -8.30
C GLU A 10 -12.74 31.40 -7.12
N GLU A 11 -12.79 30.10 -6.86
CA GLU A 11 -13.75 29.47 -5.94
C GLU A 11 -13.10 28.52 -4.92
N LYS A 12 -11.76 28.56 -4.72
CA LYS A 12 -11.03 27.60 -3.86
C LYS A 12 -11.65 27.45 -2.47
N GLU A 13 -11.97 28.56 -1.80
CA GLU A 13 -12.49 28.56 -0.44
C GLU A 13 -13.79 27.75 -0.35
N LYS A 14 -14.73 27.99 -1.25
CA LYS A 14 -16.00 27.27 -1.32
C LYS A 14 -15.80 25.74 -1.44
N TYR A 15 -14.89 25.31 -2.33
CA TYR A 15 -14.65 23.88 -2.55
C TYR A 15 -13.87 23.23 -1.41
N PHE A 16 -12.85 23.91 -0.88
CA PHE A 16 -12.05 23.36 0.21
C PHE A 16 -12.81 23.36 1.53
N ASP A 17 -13.57 24.39 1.87
CA ASP A 17 -14.35 24.43 3.10
C ASP A 17 -15.43 23.33 3.12
N ALA A 18 -16.13 23.14 2.00
CA ALA A 18 -17.12 22.08 1.86
C ALA A 18 -16.46 20.67 1.95
N TYR A 19 -15.28 20.51 1.38
CA TYR A 19 -14.53 19.27 1.41
C TYR A 19 -13.98 18.96 2.80
N GLU A 20 -13.38 19.94 3.47
CA GLU A 20 -12.89 19.80 4.85
C GLU A 20 -14.02 19.39 5.80
N LYS A 21 -15.19 20.00 5.65
CA LYS A 21 -16.36 19.61 6.43
C LYS A 21 -16.75 18.17 6.16
N ARG A 22 -16.84 17.73 4.89
CA ARG A 22 -17.17 16.33 4.56
C ARG A 22 -16.18 15.34 5.15
N LEU A 23 -14.87 15.65 5.10
CA LEU A 23 -13.84 14.81 5.71
C LEU A 23 -14.01 14.70 7.22
N LYS A 24 -14.21 15.82 7.91
CA LYS A 24 -14.44 15.83 9.36
C LYS A 24 -15.66 15.02 9.74
N ASP A 25 -16.79 15.26 9.06
CA ASP A 25 -18.05 14.55 9.30
C ASP A 25 -17.89 13.03 9.06
N PHE A 26 -17.14 12.66 8.02
CA PHE A 26 -16.85 11.25 7.71
C PHE A 26 -16.00 10.58 8.79
N TYR A 27 -14.90 11.20 9.23
CA TYR A 27 -14.04 10.67 10.30
C TYR A 27 -14.80 10.57 11.62
N GLU A 28 -15.61 11.57 11.96
CA GLU A 28 -16.44 11.56 13.17
C GLU A 28 -17.43 10.39 13.14
N LYS A 29 -18.20 10.23 12.07
CA LYS A 29 -19.13 9.10 11.89
C LYS A 29 -18.38 7.75 11.95
N ALA A 30 -17.26 7.63 11.27
CA ALA A 30 -16.48 6.39 11.20
C ALA A 30 -15.78 6.01 12.51
N SER A 31 -15.60 6.96 13.44
CA SER A 31 -14.99 6.71 14.76
C SER A 31 -15.79 5.75 15.64
N HIS A 32 -17.06 5.52 15.32
CA HIS A 32 -17.94 4.61 16.04
C HIS A 32 -17.86 3.15 15.58
N PHE A 33 -17.12 2.86 14.49
CA PHE A 33 -16.95 1.50 14.00
C PHE A 33 -16.15 0.66 15.00
N SER A 34 -16.52 -0.60 15.14
CA SER A 34 -15.91 -1.56 16.06
C SER A 34 -14.92 -2.51 15.36
N ASN A 35 -15.30 -2.99 14.18
CA ASN A 35 -14.58 -3.99 13.39
C ASN A 35 -13.88 -3.41 12.15
N VAL A 36 -14.26 -2.20 11.75
CA VAL A 36 -13.61 -1.42 10.70
C VAL A 36 -12.87 -0.24 11.35
N GLU A 37 -11.67 0.02 10.90
CA GLU A 37 -10.86 1.16 11.35
C GLU A 37 -10.65 2.12 10.17
N VAL A 38 -10.95 3.39 10.38
CA VAL A 38 -10.55 4.49 9.50
C VAL A 38 -9.48 5.27 10.24
N MET A 39 -8.22 5.14 9.81
CA MET A 39 -7.07 5.73 10.51
C MET A 39 -7.17 7.27 10.50
N GLY A 40 -7.27 7.86 11.70
CA GLY A 40 -7.31 9.30 11.94
C GLY A 40 -5.95 9.92 12.26
N GLU A 41 -5.93 11.23 12.54
CA GLU A 41 -4.72 11.96 12.96
C GLU A 41 -4.18 11.50 14.33
N VAL A 42 -5.07 10.96 15.18
CA VAL A 42 -4.72 10.53 16.54
C VAL A 42 -3.69 9.40 16.53
N ASP A 43 -3.71 8.57 15.47
CA ASP A 43 -2.84 7.40 15.34
C ASP A 43 -1.37 7.77 15.04
N LEU A 44 -1.09 9.04 14.76
CA LEU A 44 0.27 9.54 14.42
C LEU A 44 0.92 10.38 15.51
N LYS A 45 0.23 10.62 16.64
CA LYS A 45 0.73 11.51 17.71
C LYS A 45 2.05 11.07 18.35
N GLU A 46 2.44 9.82 18.18
CA GLU A 46 3.71 9.27 18.72
C GLU A 46 4.86 9.33 17.70
N THR A 47 4.60 9.75 16.46
CA THR A 47 5.63 9.81 15.40
C THR A 47 6.05 11.26 15.15
N GLU A 48 7.10 11.71 15.83
CA GLU A 48 7.68 13.03 15.59
C GLU A 48 8.09 13.20 14.10
N GLY A 49 7.65 14.27 13.48
CA GLY A 49 8.05 14.65 12.11
C GLY A 49 7.20 14.10 10.98
N PHE A 50 6.10 13.40 11.27
CA PHE A 50 5.16 12.93 10.26
C PHE A 50 3.80 13.60 10.41
N ALA A 51 3.16 13.89 9.28
CA ALA A 51 1.77 14.35 9.22
C ALA A 51 1.01 13.48 8.22
N LYS A 52 -0.26 13.21 8.52
CA LYS A 52 -1.16 12.48 7.65
C LYS A 52 -1.94 13.48 6.78
N ASP A 53 -2.01 13.21 5.49
CA ASP A 53 -2.96 13.88 4.60
C ASP A 53 -4.37 13.34 4.90
N PRO A 54 -5.30 14.16 5.42
CA PRO A 54 -6.64 13.71 5.77
C PRO A 54 -7.47 13.28 4.56
N SER A 55 -7.09 13.67 3.36
CA SER A 55 -7.74 13.24 2.11
C SER A 55 -7.47 11.77 1.76
N LYS A 56 -6.48 11.16 2.40
CA LYS A 56 -6.09 9.76 2.23
C LYS A 56 -6.74 8.91 3.32
N LEU A 57 -7.86 8.28 3.00
CA LEU A 57 -8.59 7.44 3.93
C LEU A 57 -7.94 6.05 3.97
N VAL A 58 -7.22 5.75 5.03
CA VAL A 58 -6.64 4.42 5.27
C VAL A 58 -7.67 3.57 6.00
N LEU A 59 -8.14 2.52 5.34
CA LEU A 59 -9.23 1.66 5.77
C LEU A 59 -8.70 0.28 6.16
N ARG A 60 -9.08 -0.22 7.32
CA ARG A 60 -8.78 -1.58 7.79
C ARG A 60 -10.05 -2.30 8.22
N ALA A 61 -10.14 -3.58 7.92
CA ALA A 61 -11.25 -4.45 8.34
C ALA A 61 -10.75 -5.80 8.86
N THR A 62 -9.55 -5.82 9.44
CA THR A 62 -8.94 -7.06 9.96
C THR A 62 -9.72 -7.66 11.12
N LYS A 63 -10.39 -6.84 11.94
CA LYS A 63 -11.29 -7.30 12.99
C LYS A 63 -12.58 -7.95 12.43
N ALA A 64 -13.01 -7.54 11.23
CA ALA A 64 -14.08 -8.20 10.47
C ALA A 64 -13.55 -9.39 9.63
N GLY A 65 -12.29 -9.79 9.80
CA GLY A 65 -11.67 -10.93 9.13
C GLY A 65 -11.19 -10.68 7.70
N LEU A 66 -11.17 -9.41 7.23
CA LEU A 66 -10.76 -9.07 5.87
C LEU A 66 -9.32 -8.55 5.84
N SER A 67 -8.53 -9.03 4.89
CA SER A 67 -7.27 -8.41 4.47
C SER A 67 -7.53 -7.12 3.70
N GLY A 68 -6.49 -6.31 3.45
CA GLY A 68 -6.60 -5.12 2.60
C GLY A 68 -7.08 -5.44 1.19
N GLU A 69 -6.59 -6.53 0.61
CA GLU A 69 -7.01 -7.01 -0.73
C GLU A 69 -8.49 -7.43 -0.72
N GLU A 70 -8.92 -8.23 0.26
CA GLU A 70 -10.32 -8.67 0.37
C GLU A 70 -11.26 -7.49 0.58
N LEU A 71 -10.87 -6.50 1.37
CA LEU A 71 -11.62 -5.26 1.56
C LEU A 71 -11.70 -4.46 0.25
N TYR A 72 -10.58 -4.30 -0.45
CA TYR A 72 -10.50 -3.60 -1.73
C TYR A 72 -11.43 -4.24 -2.77
N GLN A 73 -11.34 -5.56 -2.96
CA GLN A 73 -12.18 -6.29 -3.92
C GLN A 73 -13.66 -6.21 -3.55
N LEU A 74 -13.98 -6.36 -2.25
CA LEU A 74 -15.36 -6.27 -1.77
C LEU A 74 -15.97 -4.89 -2.05
N LEU A 75 -15.23 -3.81 -1.77
CA LEU A 75 -15.68 -2.44 -2.03
C LEU A 75 -15.87 -2.19 -3.53
N ARG A 76 -14.98 -2.70 -4.37
CA ARG A 76 -15.06 -2.55 -5.82
C ARG A 76 -16.21 -3.36 -6.42
N GLU A 77 -16.34 -4.64 -6.08
CA GLU A 77 -17.26 -5.54 -6.78
C GLU A 77 -18.69 -5.44 -6.27
N LYS A 78 -18.88 -5.35 -4.96
CA LYS A 78 -20.21 -5.30 -4.36
C LYS A 78 -20.76 -3.88 -4.26
N TYR A 79 -19.92 -2.92 -3.86
CA TYR A 79 -20.38 -1.56 -3.57
C TYR A 79 -20.04 -0.57 -4.70
N HIS A 80 -19.33 -1.02 -5.75
CA HIS A 80 -18.89 -0.21 -6.90
C HIS A 80 -18.11 1.04 -6.45
N LEU A 81 -17.23 0.87 -5.47
CA LEU A 81 -16.34 1.89 -4.94
C LEU A 81 -14.91 1.55 -5.32
N GLN A 82 -14.33 2.31 -6.25
CA GLN A 82 -12.95 2.15 -6.67
C GLN A 82 -12.03 2.87 -5.69
N LEU A 83 -11.14 2.13 -5.05
CA LEU A 83 -10.08 2.66 -4.20
C LEU A 83 -8.78 2.85 -5.00
N GLU A 84 -7.82 3.55 -4.42
CA GLU A 84 -6.51 3.80 -5.03
C GLU A 84 -5.66 2.54 -5.03
N MET A 85 -5.51 1.91 -3.87
CA MET A 85 -4.67 0.73 -3.70
C MET A 85 -5.03 -0.05 -2.44
N CYS A 86 -4.47 -1.25 -2.34
CA CYS A 86 -4.46 -2.04 -1.11
C CYS A 86 -3.08 -2.64 -0.87
N GLN A 87 -2.74 -2.88 0.38
CA GLN A 87 -1.52 -3.58 0.76
C GLN A 87 -1.68 -4.19 2.16
N GLY A 88 -1.31 -5.46 2.30
CA GLY A 88 -1.32 -6.14 3.59
C GLY A 88 -2.71 -6.12 4.24
N ASP A 89 -2.84 -5.34 5.31
CA ASP A 89 -4.05 -5.26 6.13
C ASP A 89 -4.90 -4.01 5.89
N TYR A 90 -4.55 -3.17 4.91
CA TYR A 90 -5.27 -1.94 4.63
C TYR A 90 -5.59 -1.74 3.15
N ALA A 91 -6.61 -0.94 2.89
CA ALA A 91 -6.92 -0.34 1.60
C ALA A 91 -6.89 1.18 1.71
N LEU A 92 -6.51 1.87 0.64
CA LEU A 92 -6.38 3.32 0.58
C LEU A 92 -7.40 3.90 -0.37
N ALA A 93 -8.27 4.78 0.13
CA ALA A 93 -9.12 5.62 -0.70
C ALA A 93 -8.52 7.03 -0.81
N MET A 94 -8.41 7.53 -2.03
CA MET A 94 -8.09 8.94 -2.30
C MET A 94 -9.38 9.71 -2.52
N THR A 95 -9.51 10.81 -1.79
CA THR A 95 -10.64 11.72 -1.96
C THR A 95 -10.18 13.09 -2.44
N SER A 96 -11.09 13.87 -2.99
CA SER A 96 -10.82 15.19 -3.56
C SER A 96 -11.95 16.17 -3.30
N ILE A 97 -11.71 17.42 -3.61
CA ILE A 97 -12.71 18.51 -3.50
C ILE A 97 -13.93 18.29 -4.42
N PHE A 98 -13.82 17.42 -5.43
CA PHE A 98 -14.90 17.12 -6.36
C PHE A 98 -15.68 15.84 -6.04
N ASP A 99 -15.30 15.11 -5.00
CA ASP A 99 -16.10 13.99 -4.54
C ASP A 99 -17.40 14.49 -3.89
N SER A 100 -18.53 13.88 -4.29
CA SER A 100 -19.84 14.28 -3.81
C SER A 100 -20.13 13.78 -2.39
N GLU A 101 -21.11 14.37 -1.72
CA GLU A 101 -21.65 13.85 -0.47
C GLU A 101 -22.15 12.41 -0.64
N GLU A 102 -22.83 12.13 -1.76
CA GLU A 102 -23.29 10.78 -2.10
C GLU A 102 -22.14 9.77 -2.14
N GLY A 103 -20.98 10.14 -2.68
CA GLY A 103 -19.78 9.29 -2.70
C GLY A 103 -19.30 8.92 -1.30
N PHE A 104 -19.23 9.91 -0.41
CA PHE A 104 -18.88 9.70 1.00
C PHE A 104 -19.94 8.88 1.74
N ASP A 105 -21.23 9.13 1.54
CA ASP A 105 -22.32 8.38 2.17
C ASP A 105 -22.33 6.91 1.70
N ARG A 106 -22.08 6.66 0.42
CA ARG A 106 -21.95 5.28 -0.11
C ARG A 106 -20.77 4.55 0.51
N LEU A 107 -19.62 5.21 0.65
CA LEU A 107 -18.45 4.61 1.30
C LEU A 107 -18.77 4.32 2.77
N TYR A 108 -19.36 5.29 3.48
CA TYR A 108 -19.77 5.10 4.88
C TYR A 108 -20.72 3.92 5.04
N ALA A 109 -21.79 3.84 4.25
CA ALA A 109 -22.77 2.77 4.30
C ALA A 109 -22.15 1.38 4.02
N ALA A 110 -21.21 1.31 3.07
CA ALA A 110 -20.48 0.07 2.77
C ALA A 110 -19.61 -0.37 3.96
N LEU A 111 -18.88 0.56 4.58
CA LEU A 111 -18.05 0.28 5.75
C LEU A 111 -18.90 -0.10 6.97
N GLU A 112 -20.05 0.57 7.17
CA GLU A 112 -20.99 0.24 8.24
C GLU A 112 -21.58 -1.18 8.08
N GLU A 113 -21.91 -1.60 6.86
CA GLU A 113 -22.36 -2.97 6.61
C GLU A 113 -21.27 -4.00 6.91
N ILE A 114 -20.01 -3.67 6.59
CA ILE A 114 -18.86 -4.52 6.89
C ILE A 114 -18.60 -4.56 8.41
N ASP A 115 -18.73 -3.42 9.09
CA ASP A 115 -18.53 -3.31 10.54
C ASP A 115 -19.53 -4.16 11.35
N LYS A 116 -20.76 -4.32 10.85
CA LYS A 116 -21.81 -5.14 11.48
C LYS A 116 -21.58 -6.65 11.39
N LYS A 117 -20.55 -7.10 10.64
CA LYS A 117 -20.19 -8.53 10.60
C LYS A 117 -19.61 -8.95 11.94
N GLU A 118 -19.86 -10.21 12.31
CA GLU A 118 -19.26 -10.79 13.52
C GLU A 118 -17.73 -10.68 13.43
N ALA A 119 -17.13 -10.32 14.58
CA ALA A 119 -15.68 -10.23 14.70
C ALA A 119 -15.05 -11.59 14.38
N ALA A 120 -14.18 -11.63 13.37
CA ALA A 120 -13.42 -12.81 13.01
C ALA A 120 -12.03 -12.77 13.65
N ALA A 121 -11.37 -13.93 13.73
CA ALA A 121 -10.00 -13.97 14.22
C ALA A 121 -9.11 -13.03 13.40
N ARG A 122 -8.39 -12.15 14.10
CA ARG A 122 -7.54 -11.12 13.50
C ARG A 122 -6.49 -11.76 12.58
N ARG A 123 -6.58 -11.52 11.29
CA ARG A 123 -5.52 -11.82 10.34
C ARG A 123 -4.47 -10.72 10.44
N THR A 124 -3.40 -10.99 11.16
CA THR A 124 -2.29 -10.05 11.26
C THR A 124 -1.28 -10.37 10.14
N ILE A 125 -1.30 -9.60 9.07
CA ILE A 125 -0.18 -9.57 8.14
C ILE A 125 0.71 -8.43 8.64
N THR A 126 1.70 -8.77 9.46
CA THR A 126 2.57 -7.77 10.07
C THR A 126 3.57 -7.25 9.03
N PRO A 127 3.61 -5.94 8.71
CA PRO A 127 4.61 -5.36 7.81
C PRO A 127 6.04 -5.37 8.38
N GLN A 128 6.24 -5.84 9.62
CA GLN A 128 7.55 -5.85 10.29
C GLN A 128 8.66 -6.52 9.49
N PHE A 129 8.34 -7.53 8.68
CA PHE A 129 9.33 -8.19 7.83
C PHE A 129 9.90 -7.27 6.73
N LEU A 130 9.17 -6.22 6.31
CA LEU A 130 9.69 -5.26 5.33
C LEU A 130 10.82 -4.39 5.89
N THR A 131 10.79 -4.08 7.18
CA THR A 131 11.82 -3.26 7.83
C THR A 131 13.19 -3.95 7.81
N GLU A 132 13.23 -5.26 7.89
CA GLU A 132 14.47 -6.04 7.87
C GLU A 132 15.19 -5.98 6.52
N VAL A 133 14.44 -5.92 5.41
CA VAL A 133 15.00 -5.77 4.06
C VAL A 133 15.72 -4.44 3.89
N TYR A 134 15.21 -3.39 4.53
CA TYR A 134 15.74 -2.04 4.38
C TYR A 134 16.86 -1.69 5.37
N ALA A 135 17.04 -2.49 6.43
CA ALA A 135 17.96 -2.20 7.52
C ALA A 135 19.44 -2.26 7.12
N LYS A 136 19.81 -3.11 6.15
CA LYS A 136 21.21 -3.26 5.74
C LYS A 136 21.32 -3.65 4.27
N ARG A 137 21.72 -2.69 3.43
CA ARG A 137 21.95 -2.92 2.00
C ARG A 137 23.44 -2.79 1.68
N THR A 138 23.95 -3.71 0.88
CA THR A 138 25.33 -3.67 0.38
C THR A 138 25.28 -3.44 -1.13
N VAL A 139 25.77 -2.30 -1.59
CA VAL A 139 25.92 -1.99 -3.03
C VAL A 139 27.24 -2.58 -3.49
N ARG A 140 27.22 -3.42 -4.52
CA ARG A 140 28.39 -4.05 -5.14
C ARG A 140 28.88 -3.28 -6.36
N ILE A 141 27.95 -2.86 -7.22
CA ILE A 141 28.19 -2.05 -8.43
C ILE A 141 27.06 -1.04 -8.57
N SER A 142 27.23 -0.05 -9.41
CA SER A 142 26.16 0.92 -9.68
C SER A 142 24.95 0.28 -10.38
N ILE A 143 23.80 0.95 -10.29
CA ILE A 143 22.57 0.51 -11.01
C ILE A 143 22.84 0.45 -12.51
N ALA A 144 23.52 1.43 -13.08
CA ALA A 144 23.83 1.49 -14.51
C ALA A 144 24.70 0.28 -14.93
N GLU A 145 25.78 0.01 -14.20
CA GLU A 145 26.64 -1.15 -14.47
C GLU A 145 25.87 -2.47 -14.37
N ALA A 146 24.99 -2.60 -13.40
CA ALA A 146 24.18 -3.82 -13.22
C ALA A 146 23.16 -4.03 -14.34
N LEU A 147 22.56 -2.93 -14.85
CA LEU A 147 21.58 -2.99 -15.94
C LEU A 147 22.25 -3.29 -17.30
N ASP A 148 23.50 -2.84 -17.50
CA ASP A 148 24.28 -3.09 -18.71
C ASP A 148 25.00 -4.45 -18.66
N ALA A 149 25.10 -5.08 -17.50
CA ALA A 149 25.78 -6.35 -17.31
C ALA A 149 24.98 -7.55 -17.89
N LYS A 150 25.70 -8.61 -18.24
CA LYS A 150 25.03 -9.89 -18.53
C LYS A 150 24.37 -10.44 -17.29
N THR A 151 23.16 -10.95 -17.44
CA THR A 151 22.37 -11.51 -16.34
C THR A 151 21.93 -12.95 -16.60
N ALA A 152 21.72 -13.71 -15.53
CA ALA A 152 21.08 -15.02 -15.59
C ALA A 152 19.94 -15.10 -14.57
N GLU A 153 18.92 -15.89 -14.88
CA GLU A 153 17.83 -16.20 -13.95
C GLU A 153 18.18 -17.44 -13.13
N ILE A 154 18.22 -17.26 -11.81
CA ILE A 154 18.52 -18.34 -10.87
C ILE A 154 17.49 -18.38 -9.75
N GLY A 155 17.38 -19.50 -9.06
CA GLY A 155 16.46 -19.69 -7.95
C GLY A 155 16.76 -18.74 -6.78
N LEU A 156 15.73 -18.37 -6.02
CA LEU A 156 15.87 -17.48 -4.87
C LEU A 156 16.90 -17.94 -3.84
N LYS A 157 17.00 -19.26 -3.59
CA LYS A 157 17.98 -19.79 -2.62
C LYS A 157 19.42 -19.61 -3.12
N GLU A 158 19.64 -19.89 -4.39
CA GLU A 158 20.96 -19.83 -5.05
C GLU A 158 21.42 -18.38 -5.30
N SER A 159 20.52 -17.42 -5.20
CA SER A 159 20.81 -16.01 -5.46
C SER A 159 21.47 -15.29 -4.28
N VAL A 160 21.41 -15.87 -3.07
CA VAL A 160 22.00 -15.25 -1.86
C VAL A 160 23.50 -14.99 -2.05
N GLY A 161 23.94 -13.78 -1.74
CA GLY A 161 25.32 -13.32 -1.88
C GLY A 161 25.70 -12.92 -3.31
N LYS A 162 24.82 -13.06 -4.30
CA LYS A 162 25.03 -12.58 -5.66
C LYS A 162 24.55 -11.13 -5.83
N THR A 163 24.93 -10.50 -6.92
CA THR A 163 24.51 -9.13 -7.25
C THR A 163 23.22 -9.16 -8.04
N ALA A 164 22.22 -8.41 -7.59
CA ALA A 164 20.94 -8.28 -8.27
C ALA A 164 21.12 -7.66 -9.67
N GLY A 165 20.51 -8.27 -10.68
CA GLY A 165 20.54 -7.78 -12.07
C GLY A 165 19.23 -7.12 -12.51
N ALA A 166 18.24 -7.04 -11.63
CA ALA A 166 16.97 -6.37 -11.89
C ALA A 166 16.35 -5.89 -10.58
N PHE A 167 15.38 -4.96 -10.70
CA PHE A 167 14.54 -4.58 -9.58
C PHE A 167 13.63 -5.74 -9.16
N VAL A 168 13.46 -5.90 -7.84
CA VAL A 168 12.41 -6.72 -7.25
C VAL A 168 11.60 -5.85 -6.31
N TYR A 169 10.31 -5.70 -6.55
CA TYR A 169 9.45 -4.79 -5.81
C TYR A 169 8.02 -5.30 -5.68
N LEU A 170 7.34 -4.83 -4.64
CA LEU A 170 5.90 -4.98 -4.49
C LEU A 170 5.19 -3.85 -5.21
N TYR A 171 4.12 -4.17 -5.92
CA TYR A 171 3.29 -3.16 -6.55
C TYR A 171 1.80 -3.45 -6.31
N PRO A 172 1.02 -2.46 -5.88
CA PRO A 172 1.41 -1.14 -5.36
C PRO A 172 2.14 -1.21 -4.01
N PRO A 173 2.95 -0.19 -3.59
CA PRO A 173 3.20 1.11 -4.22
C PRO A 173 4.44 1.16 -5.11
N GLY A 174 5.16 0.07 -5.33
CA GLY A 174 6.35 0.06 -6.16
C GLY A 174 7.66 0.26 -5.39
N ILE A 175 7.67 0.03 -4.07
CA ILE A 175 8.89 0.15 -3.25
C ILE A 175 9.81 -1.04 -3.50
N PRO A 176 11.05 -0.82 -3.98
CA PRO A 176 11.96 -1.90 -4.32
C PRO A 176 12.51 -2.60 -3.07
N MET A 177 12.37 -3.94 -3.03
CA MET A 177 13.03 -4.82 -2.06
C MET A 177 14.49 -5.10 -2.45
N LEU A 178 14.75 -5.18 -3.76
CA LEU A 178 16.10 -5.28 -4.33
C LEU A 178 16.24 -4.27 -5.46
N VAL A 179 17.41 -3.64 -5.52
CA VAL A 179 17.80 -2.72 -6.58
C VAL A 179 18.94 -3.35 -7.38
N PRO A 180 19.02 -3.19 -8.71
CA PRO A 180 20.15 -3.66 -9.49
C PRO A 180 21.48 -3.14 -8.92
N GLY A 181 22.46 -4.03 -8.80
CA GLY A 181 23.76 -3.72 -8.23
C GLY A 181 23.90 -3.98 -6.73
N GLU A 182 22.80 -4.23 -6.01
CA GLU A 182 22.84 -4.63 -4.60
C GLU A 182 23.15 -6.12 -4.42
N GLU A 183 23.80 -6.44 -3.32
CA GLU A 183 23.94 -7.84 -2.88
C GLU A 183 22.58 -8.38 -2.41
N ILE A 184 22.22 -9.56 -2.88
CA ILE A 184 21.01 -10.24 -2.49
C ILE A 184 21.23 -10.88 -1.12
N SER A 185 20.66 -10.31 -0.07
CA SER A 185 20.78 -10.82 1.29
C SER A 185 19.85 -12.02 1.56
N LYS A 186 20.14 -12.76 2.64
CA LYS A 186 19.25 -13.84 3.11
C LYS A 186 17.91 -13.29 3.56
N GLU A 187 17.90 -12.12 4.17
CA GLU A 187 16.73 -11.41 4.65
C GLU A 187 15.83 -11.02 3.48
N ALA A 188 16.41 -10.45 2.42
CA ALA A 188 15.67 -10.11 1.20
C ALA A 188 15.00 -11.36 0.58
N VAL A 189 15.71 -12.47 0.49
CA VAL A 189 15.14 -13.72 -0.02
C VAL A 189 14.03 -14.25 0.89
N ALA A 190 14.19 -14.16 2.21
CA ALA A 190 13.14 -14.57 3.15
C ALA A 190 11.87 -13.75 2.98
N VAL A 191 12.00 -12.43 2.87
CA VAL A 191 10.88 -11.51 2.65
C VAL A 191 10.19 -11.79 1.31
N ILE A 192 10.94 -11.94 0.21
CA ILE A 192 10.38 -12.27 -1.09
C ILE A 192 9.55 -13.56 -1.04
N LYS A 193 10.04 -14.58 -0.30
CA LYS A 193 9.29 -15.83 -0.12
C LYS A 193 8.00 -15.62 0.66
N THR A 194 8.07 -14.92 1.80
CA THR A 194 6.90 -14.61 2.62
C THR A 194 5.85 -13.84 1.81
N CYS A 195 6.27 -12.86 0.99
CA CYS A 195 5.36 -12.14 0.13
C CYS A 195 4.67 -13.06 -0.89
N ARG A 196 5.41 -13.99 -1.52
CA ARG A 196 4.83 -14.96 -2.47
C ARG A 196 3.84 -15.92 -1.80
N GLU A 197 4.16 -16.41 -0.60
CA GLU A 197 3.30 -17.31 0.17
C GLU A 197 1.98 -16.63 0.60
N ASN A 198 1.99 -15.30 0.75
CA ASN A 198 0.82 -14.50 1.08
C ASN A 198 0.17 -13.84 -0.15
N ALA A 199 0.47 -14.32 -1.35
CA ALA A 199 -0.12 -13.86 -2.62
C ALA A 199 0.06 -12.35 -2.93
N PHE A 200 1.12 -11.72 -2.41
CA PHE A 200 1.46 -10.37 -2.81
C PHE A 200 1.96 -10.32 -4.27
N HIS A 201 1.57 -9.28 -5.00
CA HIS A 201 2.05 -9.04 -6.35
C HIS A 201 3.50 -8.55 -6.33
N ILE A 202 4.43 -9.46 -6.64
CA ILE A 202 5.87 -9.17 -6.70
C ILE A 202 6.31 -9.11 -8.15
N HIS A 203 6.91 -8.00 -8.53
CA HIS A 203 7.59 -7.84 -9.81
C HIS A 203 9.08 -8.18 -9.69
N GLY A 204 9.67 -8.65 -10.78
CA GLY A 204 11.09 -9.04 -10.83
C GLY A 204 11.39 -10.45 -10.33
N VAL A 205 10.36 -11.21 -9.94
CA VAL A 205 10.43 -12.65 -9.63
C VAL A 205 9.55 -13.40 -10.62
N THR A 206 10.09 -14.44 -11.26
CA THR A 206 9.30 -15.28 -12.18
C THR A 206 8.32 -16.16 -11.43
N GLU A 207 7.32 -16.72 -12.11
CA GLU A 207 6.37 -17.68 -11.51
C GLU A 207 7.10 -18.87 -10.89
N GLY A 208 8.20 -19.34 -11.51
CA GLY A 208 9.06 -20.39 -10.99
C GLY A 208 9.97 -19.99 -9.83
N GLY A 209 9.84 -18.75 -9.31
CA GLY A 209 10.63 -18.28 -8.17
C GLY A 209 12.09 -18.00 -8.50
N LYS A 210 12.39 -17.57 -9.72
CA LYS A 210 13.73 -17.14 -10.14
C LYS A 210 13.83 -15.62 -10.18
N ILE A 211 15.04 -15.10 -9.94
CA ILE A 211 15.39 -13.69 -10.07
C ILE A 211 16.62 -13.51 -10.94
N LYS A 212 16.76 -12.33 -11.53
CA LYS A 212 17.94 -11.99 -12.34
C LYS A 212 19.10 -11.60 -11.45
N VAL A 213 20.26 -12.22 -11.71
CA VAL A 213 21.54 -11.87 -11.08
C VAL A 213 22.56 -11.51 -12.15
N VAL A 214 23.48 -10.62 -11.81
CA VAL A 214 24.63 -10.29 -12.67
C VAL A 214 25.54 -11.51 -12.72
N ILE A 215 25.99 -11.85 -13.94
CA ILE A 215 27.01 -12.87 -14.20
C ILE A 215 28.27 -12.21 -14.76
N SER A 216 29.40 -12.75 -14.38
CA SER A 216 30.75 -12.30 -14.84
C SER A 216 30.91 -12.53 -16.33
#